data_217a56d3f0223666f1fa60dcdf762030
#
_entry.id   217a56d3f0223666f1fa60dcdf762030
#
_cell.length_a   1.000
_cell.length_b   1.000
_cell.length_c   1.000
_cell.angle_alpha   90.00
_cell.angle_beta   90.00
_cell.angle_gamma   90.00
#
_symmetry.space_group_name_H-M   'P 1'
#
loop_
_entity.id
_entity.type
_entity.pdbx_description
1 polymer ?
#
loop_
_entity_poly.entity_id
_entity_poly.type
_entity_poly.pdbx_seq_one_letter_code
_entity_poly.pdbx_strand_id
1 'polypeptide(L)'
;MRRGLLPACALLAFAAPVTASAAPPPIRHVFTIVLENKDYDATFGADSKAPFLAKHLVADGELLTHYYGIGHESLDNYIAMVSGQGPNPQTQADCQFYTDFFPGTIGADGQAMGTGCVYPAAVKTIADQLTAKGLTWGGYMEDMANSTTAAQTCRHPALNSRDDTQSARAGDQYAARHNPFVYFHSIIDSPDCATHDVPLDRLGPALDDGTIPNYVFITPNLCHDGHDTPCVDGQPGGLESADAFLRQWVPRIRRSRAYRDGGLLIVTFDESGSGADACCVQDAPNTPNAGGPTPGAGGGRVGAVLLSPYVKRGSVVNTPYNHYSLLRSTEDLFGLTPLGLAAKAKGFGADVYNGPACFNRPLPRGSGALRRGTLVAGVRRVGRRLTITMARSARVTVRAHGRGFSRRVLARRLAACHRATVRVPARTRRATLDAVAGGRHERRTVGLG
;
A
#
# COMPACT_ATOMS: atom_id res chain seq x y z
N MET A 1 54.52 32.73 43.20
CA MET A 1 53.30 31.94 43.06
C MET A 1 52.37 32.64 42.07
N ARG A 2 52.38 32.24 40.82
CA ARG A 2 51.49 32.80 39.75
C ARG A 2 50.41 31.76 39.48
N ARG A 3 49.14 32.09 39.78
CA ARG A 3 47.95 31.28 39.48
C ARG A 3 47.58 31.53 38.00
N GLY A 4 47.68 30.49 37.17
CA GLY A 4 47.18 30.54 35.80
C GLY A 4 45.69 30.27 35.77
N LEU A 5 44.91 31.14 35.14
CA LEU A 5 43.50 30.91 34.76
C LEU A 5 43.47 30.15 33.44
N LEU A 6 42.81 29.00 33.44
CA LEU A 6 42.42 28.27 32.21
C LEU A 6 41.08 28.80 31.69
N PRO A 7 40.92 29.06 30.40
CA PRO A 7 39.64 29.44 29.84
C PRO A 7 38.75 28.19 29.63
N ALA A 8 37.53 28.28 30.16
CA ALA A 8 36.51 27.30 29.90
C ALA A 8 35.91 27.49 28.50
N CYS A 9 36.19 26.56 27.57
CA CYS A 9 35.51 26.49 26.26
C CYS A 9 34.10 25.96 26.47
N ALA A 10 33.09 26.81 26.32
CA ALA A 10 31.68 26.38 26.25
C ALA A 10 31.40 25.78 24.87
N LEU A 11 31.19 24.45 24.82
CA LEU A 11 30.69 23.75 23.63
C LEU A 11 29.21 24.07 23.46
N LEU A 12 28.87 24.92 22.52
CA LEU A 12 27.51 25.11 22.03
C LEU A 12 27.11 23.89 21.18
N ALA A 13 26.32 22.99 21.74
CA ALA A 13 25.69 21.91 20.98
C ALA A 13 24.57 22.48 20.09
N PHE A 14 24.81 22.58 18.81
CA PHE A 14 23.76 22.85 17.82
C PHE A 14 22.88 21.60 17.69
N ALA A 15 21.71 21.63 18.30
CA ALA A 15 20.67 20.65 18.02
C ALA A 15 20.15 20.89 16.59
N ALA A 16 20.47 20.00 15.67
CA ALA A 16 19.86 19.99 14.34
C ALA A 16 18.34 19.87 14.46
N PRO A 17 17.55 20.65 13.70
CA PRO A 17 16.09 20.52 13.74
C PRO A 17 15.71 19.13 13.23
N VAL A 18 15.11 18.31 14.08
CA VAL A 18 14.44 17.09 13.70
C VAL A 18 13.27 17.51 12.80
N THR A 19 13.41 17.28 11.49
CA THR A 19 12.31 17.45 10.55
C THR A 19 11.25 16.43 10.89
N ALA A 20 10.18 16.84 11.55
CA ALA A 20 9.03 15.99 11.79
C ALA A 20 8.52 15.47 10.44
N SER A 21 8.58 14.16 10.26
CA SER A 21 7.98 13.48 9.11
C SER A 21 6.51 13.91 9.01
N ALA A 22 6.06 14.26 7.81
CA ALA A 22 4.66 14.59 7.61
C ALA A 22 3.81 13.36 7.96
N ALA A 23 2.74 13.57 8.75
CA ALA A 23 1.83 12.48 9.06
C ALA A 23 1.31 11.82 7.77
N PRO A 24 1.22 10.48 7.73
CA PRO A 24 0.74 9.77 6.55
C PRO A 24 -0.67 10.23 6.15
N PRO A 25 -1.05 10.09 4.87
CA PRO A 25 -2.39 10.47 4.43
C PRO A 25 -3.46 9.59 5.11
N PRO A 26 -4.67 10.09 5.33
CA PRO A 26 -5.73 9.35 6.01
C PRO A 26 -6.37 8.30 5.08
N ILE A 27 -5.55 7.41 4.54
CA ILE A 27 -5.97 6.24 3.77
C ILE A 27 -6.56 5.22 4.75
N ARG A 28 -7.68 4.61 4.36
CA ARG A 28 -8.43 3.66 5.19
C ARG A 28 -8.55 2.27 4.58
N HIS A 29 -8.35 2.20 3.27
CA HIS A 29 -8.37 0.95 2.52
C HIS A 29 -7.16 0.93 1.59
N VAL A 30 -6.38 -0.13 1.68
CA VAL A 30 -5.25 -0.40 0.78
C VAL A 30 -5.57 -1.66 0.00
N PHE A 31 -5.54 -1.56 -1.32
CA PHE A 31 -5.68 -2.67 -2.25
C PHE A 31 -4.33 -2.90 -2.91
N THR A 32 -3.83 -4.11 -2.88
CA THR A 32 -2.60 -4.51 -3.55
C THR A 32 -2.93 -5.60 -4.55
N ILE A 33 -2.64 -5.38 -5.83
CA ILE A 33 -2.69 -6.40 -6.89
C ILE A 33 -1.25 -6.73 -7.22
N VAL A 34 -0.88 -8.00 -7.10
CA VAL A 34 0.45 -8.50 -7.45
C VAL A 34 0.35 -9.35 -8.70
N LEU A 35 1.15 -9.01 -9.69
CA LEU A 35 1.31 -9.68 -10.97
C LEU A 35 2.70 -10.35 -11.00
N GLU A 36 3.02 -11.12 -12.06
CA GLU A 36 4.14 -12.06 -12.08
C GLU A 36 5.18 -11.78 -13.19
N ASN A 37 6.47 -11.87 -12.77
CA ASN A 37 7.63 -12.08 -13.62
C ASN A 37 7.77 -11.13 -14.82
N LYS A 38 7.65 -9.83 -14.64
CA LYS A 38 7.81 -8.88 -15.76
C LYS A 38 8.77 -7.76 -15.47
N ASP A 39 9.74 -7.63 -16.38
CA ASP A 39 10.67 -6.50 -16.39
C ASP A 39 9.93 -5.17 -16.53
N TYR A 40 10.47 -4.14 -15.89
CA TYR A 40 9.95 -2.78 -16.00
C TYR A 40 9.78 -2.33 -17.45
N ASP A 41 10.79 -2.56 -18.30
CA ASP A 41 10.79 -2.06 -19.67
C ASP A 41 9.80 -2.83 -20.56
N ALA A 42 9.57 -4.12 -20.31
CA ALA A 42 8.52 -4.90 -20.96
C ALA A 42 7.12 -4.41 -20.59
N THR A 43 6.95 -4.02 -19.31
CA THR A 43 5.65 -3.59 -18.77
C THR A 43 5.32 -2.15 -19.13
N PHE A 44 6.27 -1.21 -18.98
CA PHE A 44 6.03 0.25 -19.09
C PHE A 44 6.68 0.87 -20.33
N GLY A 45 7.40 0.08 -21.14
CA GLY A 45 8.00 0.52 -22.40
C GLY A 45 6.96 0.84 -23.49
N ALA A 46 7.43 1.40 -24.59
CA ALA A 46 6.57 1.87 -25.71
C ALA A 46 5.73 0.74 -26.33
N ASP A 47 6.30 -0.45 -26.40
CA ASP A 47 5.72 -1.63 -27.07
C ASP A 47 5.02 -2.58 -26.09
N SER A 48 4.73 -2.11 -24.87
CA SER A 48 4.07 -2.90 -23.83
C SER A 48 2.77 -3.55 -24.32
N LYS A 49 2.64 -4.84 -24.03
CA LYS A 49 1.43 -5.62 -24.28
C LYS A 49 0.33 -5.39 -23.22
N ALA A 50 0.60 -4.53 -22.22
CA ALA A 50 -0.35 -4.11 -21.20
C ALA A 50 -0.73 -2.61 -21.34
N PRO A 51 -1.40 -2.17 -22.42
CA PRO A 51 -1.66 -0.75 -22.67
C PRO A 51 -2.60 -0.10 -21.64
N PHE A 52 -3.45 -0.85 -20.95
CA PHE A 52 -4.27 -0.31 -19.88
C PHE A 52 -3.41 0.04 -18.66
N LEU A 53 -2.51 -0.85 -18.25
CA LEU A 53 -1.56 -0.61 -17.18
C LEU A 53 -0.57 0.51 -17.56
N ALA A 54 0.14 0.34 -18.67
CA ALA A 54 1.26 1.19 -19.08
C ALA A 54 0.85 2.62 -19.46
N LYS A 55 -0.35 2.82 -19.99
CA LYS A 55 -0.81 4.13 -20.49
C LYS A 55 -1.95 4.71 -19.62
N HIS A 56 -3.03 3.93 -19.40
CA HIS A 56 -4.20 4.46 -18.70
C HIS A 56 -4.00 4.56 -17.20
N LEU A 57 -3.48 3.50 -16.54
CA LEU A 57 -3.29 3.54 -15.10
C LEU A 57 -2.14 4.48 -14.72
N VAL A 58 -1.05 4.50 -15.48
CA VAL A 58 0.04 5.47 -15.29
C VAL A 58 -0.46 6.92 -15.42
N ALA A 59 -1.28 7.23 -16.42
CA ALA A 59 -1.85 8.57 -16.60
C ALA A 59 -2.82 8.95 -15.45
N ASP A 60 -3.51 7.98 -14.88
CA ASP A 60 -4.49 8.16 -13.80
C ASP A 60 -3.87 8.10 -12.39
N GLY A 61 -2.70 7.53 -12.26
CA GLY A 61 -1.97 7.30 -11.01
C GLY A 61 -0.60 7.96 -10.97
N GLU A 62 0.27 7.38 -10.19
CA GLU A 62 1.68 7.72 -10.05
C GLU A 62 2.52 6.48 -10.31
N LEU A 63 3.55 6.61 -11.14
CA LEU A 63 4.46 5.51 -11.49
C LEU A 63 5.73 5.59 -10.64
N LEU A 64 6.02 4.53 -9.87
CA LEU A 64 7.30 4.32 -9.21
C LEU A 64 8.22 3.58 -10.19
N THR A 65 9.15 4.29 -10.81
CA THR A 65 10.02 3.73 -11.87
C THR A 65 11.15 2.88 -11.33
N HIS A 66 11.55 3.10 -10.07
CA HIS A 66 12.60 2.36 -9.38
C HIS A 66 11.99 1.56 -8.23
N TYR A 67 11.06 0.66 -8.58
CA TYR A 67 10.49 -0.30 -7.67
C TYR A 67 10.97 -1.71 -8.04
N TYR A 68 11.40 -2.49 -7.03
CA TYR A 68 12.15 -3.73 -7.22
C TYR A 68 11.53 -4.90 -6.45
N GLY A 69 11.61 -6.09 -7.03
CA GLY A 69 11.49 -7.35 -6.31
C GLY A 69 12.66 -7.52 -5.32
N ILE A 70 12.50 -8.41 -4.34
CA ILE A 70 13.55 -8.67 -3.34
C ILE A 70 14.36 -9.94 -3.66
N GLY A 71 13.85 -10.85 -4.44
CA GLY A 71 14.49 -12.09 -4.84
C GLY A 71 13.84 -12.71 -6.08
N HIS A 72 14.33 -13.85 -6.45
CA HIS A 72 13.79 -14.84 -7.38
C HIS A 72 13.66 -16.15 -6.62
N GLU A 73 12.77 -16.85 -6.86
CA GLU A 73 11.43 -17.13 -7.32
C GLU A 73 10.33 -16.29 -6.64
N SER A 74 9.04 -16.58 -7.00
CA SER A 74 7.91 -15.75 -6.60
C SER A 74 7.69 -15.68 -5.08
N LEU A 75 7.70 -16.83 -4.39
CA LEU A 75 7.21 -16.93 -3.01
C LEU A 75 7.95 -16.02 -2.02
N ASP A 76 9.25 -15.84 -2.14
CA ASP A 76 9.99 -14.99 -1.20
C ASP A 76 9.57 -13.52 -1.29
N ASN A 77 9.17 -13.06 -2.47
CA ASN A 77 8.61 -11.72 -2.70
C ASN A 77 7.24 -11.55 -2.03
N TYR A 78 6.37 -12.56 -2.15
CA TYR A 78 5.06 -12.56 -1.49
C TYR A 78 5.18 -12.57 0.04
N ILE A 79 6.08 -13.39 0.58
CA ILE A 79 6.39 -13.45 2.02
C ILE A 79 6.90 -12.10 2.52
N ALA A 80 7.80 -11.45 1.78
CA ALA A 80 8.33 -10.14 2.12
C ALA A 80 7.23 -9.06 2.19
N MET A 81 6.28 -9.08 1.26
CA MET A 81 5.18 -8.10 1.19
C MET A 81 4.21 -8.17 2.38
N VAL A 82 4.14 -9.29 3.10
CA VAL A 82 3.17 -9.45 4.20
C VAL A 82 3.81 -9.59 5.58
N SER A 83 5.11 -9.93 5.67
CA SER A 83 5.77 -10.23 6.95
C SER A 83 7.13 -9.54 7.13
N GLY A 84 7.73 -9.06 6.05
CA GLY A 84 9.09 -8.52 6.09
C GLY A 84 10.15 -9.57 6.34
N GLN A 85 9.84 -10.87 6.18
CA GLN A 85 10.85 -11.94 6.24
C GLN A 85 11.71 -11.92 4.98
N GLY A 86 13.01 -12.15 5.17
CA GLY A 86 13.96 -12.34 4.08
C GLY A 86 13.86 -13.73 3.47
N PRO A 87 14.46 -13.94 2.28
CA PRO A 87 14.48 -15.22 1.60
C PRO A 87 15.15 -16.32 2.41
N ASN A 88 14.76 -17.57 2.15
CA ASN A 88 15.44 -18.77 2.58
C ASN A 88 15.43 -19.80 1.44
N PRO A 89 16.26 -20.86 1.48
CA PRO A 89 16.38 -21.81 0.37
C PRO A 89 15.08 -22.46 -0.08
N GLN A 90 14.08 -22.60 0.80
CA GLN A 90 12.80 -23.21 0.42
C GLN A 90 11.88 -22.19 -0.28
N THR A 91 11.83 -20.94 0.20
CA THR A 91 11.07 -19.89 -0.48
C THR A 91 11.68 -19.51 -1.82
N GLN A 92 13.02 -19.58 -1.94
CA GLN A 92 13.75 -19.45 -3.22
C GLN A 92 13.62 -20.68 -4.15
N ALA A 93 12.80 -21.64 -3.80
CA ALA A 93 12.40 -22.78 -4.62
C ALA A 93 10.87 -22.92 -4.64
N ASP A 94 10.15 -21.83 -4.37
CA ASP A 94 8.68 -21.76 -4.36
C ASP A 94 8.01 -22.83 -3.48
N CYS A 95 8.72 -23.29 -2.46
CA CYS A 95 8.16 -24.28 -1.54
C CYS A 95 7.50 -25.48 -2.26
N GLN A 96 8.15 -26.04 -3.26
CA GLN A 96 7.65 -27.22 -3.99
C GLN A 96 7.29 -28.39 -3.08
N PHE A 97 7.87 -28.42 -1.87
CA PHE A 97 7.52 -29.33 -0.80
C PHE A 97 7.16 -28.52 0.44
N TYR A 98 5.88 -28.52 0.82
CA TYR A 98 5.30 -27.63 1.83
C TYR A 98 5.62 -28.16 3.24
N THR A 99 6.68 -27.62 3.87
CA THR A 99 7.19 -28.06 5.16
C THR A 99 7.21 -26.91 6.18
N ASP A 100 7.23 -27.29 7.46
CA ASP A 100 7.49 -26.34 8.54
C ASP A 100 8.86 -25.68 8.41
N PHE A 101 8.94 -24.45 8.90
CA PHE A 101 10.19 -23.72 8.99
C PHE A 101 11.00 -24.18 10.22
N PHE A 102 12.21 -24.68 10.00
CA PHE A 102 13.06 -25.25 11.07
C PHE A 102 14.47 -24.62 11.07
N PRO A 103 15.08 -24.35 12.26
CA PRO A 103 14.53 -24.45 13.61
C PRO A 103 13.49 -23.35 13.94
N GLY A 104 13.37 -22.29 13.15
CA GLY A 104 12.35 -21.25 13.30
C GLY A 104 12.52 -20.35 14.53
N THR A 105 13.74 -20.25 15.06
CA THR A 105 14.04 -19.31 16.15
C THR A 105 14.01 -17.89 15.64
N ILE A 106 13.50 -16.95 16.46
CA ILE A 106 13.45 -15.54 16.07
C ILE A 106 14.82 -14.89 16.35
N GLY A 107 15.48 -14.44 15.30
CA GLY A 107 16.73 -13.71 15.31
C GLY A 107 16.57 -12.19 15.35
N ALA A 108 17.63 -11.50 14.97
CA ALA A 108 17.61 -10.05 14.84
C ALA A 108 16.56 -9.59 13.83
N ASP A 109 16.04 -8.39 14.04
CA ASP A 109 15.02 -7.78 13.17
C ASP A 109 13.74 -8.63 12.98
N GLY A 110 13.45 -9.52 13.93
CA GLY A 110 12.27 -10.38 13.87
C GLY A 110 12.32 -11.45 12.77
N GLN A 111 13.49 -11.72 12.21
CA GLN A 111 13.67 -12.75 11.18
C GLN A 111 13.62 -14.16 11.79
N ALA A 112 12.86 -15.06 11.16
CA ALA A 112 12.96 -16.47 11.46
C ALA A 112 14.30 -17.00 10.95
N MET A 113 15.06 -17.69 11.82
CA MET A 113 16.36 -18.26 11.49
C MET A 113 16.21 -19.74 11.14
N GLY A 114 16.65 -20.13 9.95
CA GLY A 114 16.51 -21.50 9.44
C GLY A 114 16.06 -21.56 8.00
N THR A 115 15.34 -22.62 7.65
CA THR A 115 14.79 -22.85 6.31
C THR A 115 13.46 -23.58 6.41
N GLY A 116 12.55 -23.33 5.48
CA GLY A 116 11.23 -23.95 5.42
C GLY A 116 10.21 -23.06 4.74
N CYS A 117 9.01 -23.54 4.70
CA CYS A 117 7.88 -22.90 4.02
C CYS A 117 6.95 -22.20 5.00
N VAL A 118 6.45 -22.94 6.00
CA VAL A 118 5.45 -22.45 6.94
C VAL A 118 6.11 -21.90 8.18
N TYR A 119 6.06 -20.58 8.30
CA TYR A 119 6.70 -19.86 9.39
C TYR A 119 5.99 -20.11 10.73
N PRO A 120 6.76 -20.18 11.85
CA PRO A 120 6.20 -20.38 13.19
C PRO A 120 5.17 -19.30 13.55
N ALA A 121 4.19 -19.62 14.39
CA ALA A 121 3.15 -18.71 14.83
C ALA A 121 3.67 -17.43 15.54
N ALA A 122 4.93 -17.42 15.99
CA ALA A 122 5.61 -16.26 16.54
C ALA A 122 5.95 -15.21 15.45
N VAL A 123 6.18 -15.65 14.21
CA VAL A 123 6.41 -14.75 13.06
C VAL A 123 5.04 -14.16 12.64
N LYS A 124 4.91 -12.86 12.76
CA LYS A 124 3.66 -12.17 12.47
C LYS A 124 3.62 -11.60 11.08
N THR A 125 2.41 -11.52 10.54
CA THR A 125 2.08 -10.88 9.27
C THR A 125 1.35 -9.56 9.52
N ILE A 126 1.21 -8.77 8.47
CA ILE A 126 0.33 -7.58 8.51
C ILE A 126 -1.12 -7.96 8.84
N ALA A 127 -1.59 -9.17 8.46
CA ALA A 127 -2.90 -9.68 8.81
C ALA A 127 -3.08 -9.81 10.33
N ASP A 128 -2.10 -10.42 11.02
CA ASP A 128 -2.08 -10.52 12.49
C ASP A 128 -2.14 -9.13 13.14
N GLN A 129 -1.34 -8.19 12.64
CA GLN A 129 -1.28 -6.84 13.19
C GLN A 129 -2.60 -6.08 13.03
N LEU A 130 -3.24 -6.21 11.86
CA LEU A 130 -4.54 -5.60 11.59
C LEU A 130 -5.61 -6.17 12.51
N THR A 131 -5.69 -7.50 12.63
CA THR A 131 -6.61 -8.19 13.55
C THR A 131 -6.40 -7.72 14.99
N ALA A 132 -5.16 -7.68 15.46
CA ALA A 132 -4.82 -7.20 16.81
C ALA A 132 -5.23 -5.74 17.05
N LYS A 133 -5.29 -4.93 15.99
CA LYS A 133 -5.72 -3.52 16.05
C LYS A 133 -7.22 -3.32 15.85
N GLY A 134 -8.00 -4.38 15.64
CA GLY A 134 -9.42 -4.31 15.33
C GLY A 134 -9.71 -3.78 13.92
N LEU A 135 -8.74 -3.89 13.01
CA LEU A 135 -8.87 -3.65 11.59
C LEU A 135 -9.06 -4.97 10.85
N THR A 136 -9.51 -4.90 9.60
CA THR A 136 -9.83 -6.08 8.81
C THR A 136 -8.89 -6.23 7.62
N TRP A 137 -8.64 -7.48 7.23
CA TRP A 137 -7.85 -7.85 6.06
C TRP A 137 -8.57 -8.89 5.21
N GLY A 138 -8.14 -9.08 3.96
CA GLY A 138 -8.62 -10.15 3.10
C GLY A 138 -7.65 -10.44 1.97
N GLY A 139 -7.31 -11.72 1.80
CA GLY A 139 -6.68 -12.29 0.63
C GLY A 139 -7.77 -12.72 -0.36
N TYR A 140 -7.64 -12.33 -1.60
CA TYR A 140 -8.57 -12.66 -2.69
C TYR A 140 -7.80 -13.32 -3.83
N MET A 141 -7.86 -14.66 -3.89
CA MET A 141 -7.07 -15.48 -4.79
C MET A 141 -7.93 -16.04 -5.92
N GLU A 142 -7.56 -15.76 -7.15
CA GLU A 142 -8.29 -16.31 -8.31
C GLU A 142 -8.12 -17.83 -8.38
N ASP A 143 -9.17 -18.52 -8.77
CA ASP A 143 -9.28 -19.98 -8.88
C ASP A 143 -9.09 -20.78 -7.56
N MET A 144 -8.94 -20.12 -6.40
CA MET A 144 -8.76 -20.84 -5.13
C MET A 144 -9.83 -21.92 -4.90
N ALA A 145 -11.06 -21.65 -5.26
CA ALA A 145 -12.19 -22.59 -5.08
C ALA A 145 -12.40 -23.57 -6.24
N ASN A 146 -11.52 -23.59 -7.25
CA ASN A 146 -11.74 -24.41 -8.45
C ASN A 146 -11.36 -25.88 -8.27
N SER A 147 -10.62 -26.24 -7.23
CA SER A 147 -10.36 -27.63 -6.89
C SER A 147 -11.61 -28.33 -6.37
N THR A 148 -11.86 -29.55 -6.83
CA THR A 148 -12.96 -30.41 -6.33
C THR A 148 -12.57 -31.21 -5.10
N THR A 149 -11.29 -31.23 -4.72
CA THR A 149 -10.74 -32.07 -3.64
C THR A 149 -10.08 -31.27 -2.53
N ALA A 150 -9.68 -30.03 -2.80
CA ALA A 150 -9.05 -29.14 -1.83
C ALA A 150 -10.06 -28.21 -1.15
N ALA A 151 -9.62 -27.54 -0.09
CA ALA A 151 -10.40 -26.51 0.60
C ALA A 151 -10.79 -25.36 -0.36
N GLN A 152 -11.99 -24.83 -0.19
CA GLN A 152 -12.53 -23.76 -1.03
C GLN A 152 -12.06 -22.36 -0.56
N THR A 153 -11.51 -22.28 0.65
CA THR A 153 -10.92 -21.07 1.26
C THR A 153 -9.68 -21.48 2.01
N CYS A 154 -8.72 -20.58 2.22
CA CYS A 154 -7.47 -20.93 2.90
C CYS A 154 -6.81 -22.17 2.30
N ARG A 155 -6.79 -22.24 0.97
CA ARG A 155 -6.30 -23.43 0.25
C ARG A 155 -4.78 -23.47 0.27
N HIS A 156 -4.22 -24.52 0.85
CA HIS A 156 -2.79 -24.81 0.89
C HIS A 156 -2.52 -26.31 0.79
N PRO A 157 -1.29 -26.72 0.42
CA PRO A 157 -0.89 -28.12 0.48
C PRO A 157 -0.94 -28.65 1.93
N ALA A 158 -1.09 -29.93 2.11
CA ALA A 158 -0.90 -30.55 3.42
C ALA A 158 0.57 -30.40 3.86
N LEU A 159 0.80 -30.21 5.17
CA LEU A 159 2.17 -30.20 5.70
C LEU A 159 2.89 -31.51 5.33
N ASN A 160 4.16 -31.38 4.97
CA ASN A 160 5.04 -32.47 4.52
C ASN A 160 4.56 -33.15 3.23
N SER A 161 3.88 -32.43 2.35
CA SER A 161 3.50 -32.89 1.01
C SER A 161 4.05 -32.01 -0.09
N ARG A 162 4.08 -32.53 -1.31
CA ARG A 162 4.36 -31.72 -2.50
C ARG A 162 3.22 -30.74 -2.72
N ASP A 163 3.54 -29.57 -3.16
CA ASP A 163 2.57 -28.60 -3.66
C ASP A 163 2.14 -29.00 -5.09
N ASP A 164 0.90 -29.38 -5.24
CA ASP A 164 0.31 -29.74 -6.51
C ASP A 164 -0.25 -28.54 -7.31
N THR A 165 -0.12 -27.33 -6.76
CA THR A 165 -0.53 -26.07 -7.39
C THR A 165 0.66 -25.34 -8.10
N GLN A 166 1.82 -25.98 -8.17
CA GLN A 166 3.02 -25.39 -8.81
C GLN A 166 2.85 -25.14 -10.32
N SER A 167 1.93 -25.82 -10.96
CA SER A 167 1.64 -25.64 -12.39
C SER A 167 0.14 -25.56 -12.63
N ALA A 168 -0.27 -24.69 -13.55
CA ALA A 168 -1.65 -24.52 -13.95
C ALA A 168 -2.26 -25.83 -14.50
N ARG A 169 -3.51 -26.07 -14.18
CA ARG A 169 -4.34 -27.16 -14.74
C ARG A 169 -5.56 -26.56 -15.40
N ALA A 170 -6.10 -27.25 -16.41
CA ALA A 170 -7.34 -26.82 -17.04
C ALA A 170 -8.47 -26.72 -15.98
N GLY A 171 -9.04 -25.52 -15.84
CA GLY A 171 -10.07 -25.21 -14.87
C GLY A 171 -9.60 -24.93 -13.43
N ASP A 172 -8.29 -25.05 -13.12
CA ASP A 172 -7.71 -24.73 -11.82
C ASP A 172 -6.29 -24.21 -11.99
N GLN A 173 -6.15 -22.89 -12.04
CA GLN A 173 -4.87 -22.22 -12.25
C GLN A 173 -4.42 -21.46 -10.98
N TYR A 174 -4.96 -21.80 -9.82
CA TYR A 174 -4.50 -21.28 -8.53
C TYR A 174 -3.09 -21.77 -8.21
N ALA A 175 -2.26 -20.86 -7.69
CA ALA A 175 -0.92 -21.18 -7.20
C ALA A 175 -0.80 -20.81 -5.71
N ALA A 176 -0.52 -21.79 -4.84
CA ALA A 176 -0.35 -21.54 -3.42
C ALA A 176 0.83 -20.59 -3.15
N ARG A 177 1.94 -20.70 -3.92
CA ARG A 177 3.10 -19.82 -3.80
C ARG A 177 2.79 -18.33 -4.01
N HIS A 178 1.66 -18.00 -4.67
CA HIS A 178 1.19 -16.63 -4.84
C HIS A 178 0.19 -16.19 -3.76
N ASN A 179 -0.05 -17.03 -2.76
CA ASN A 179 -0.90 -16.75 -1.59
C ASN A 179 -0.04 -16.70 -0.32
N PRO A 180 0.49 -15.53 0.09
CA PRO A 180 1.43 -15.47 1.20
C PRO A 180 0.83 -15.88 2.54
N PHE A 181 -0.50 -15.76 2.71
CA PHE A 181 -1.15 -15.98 4.01
C PHE A 181 -1.09 -17.42 4.46
N VAL A 182 -1.02 -18.38 3.52
CA VAL A 182 -1.00 -19.81 3.85
C VAL A 182 0.38 -20.32 4.29
N TYR A 183 1.39 -19.47 4.38
CA TYR A 183 2.75 -19.83 4.82
C TYR A 183 3.05 -19.39 6.26
N PHE A 184 2.03 -19.16 7.08
CA PHE A 184 2.20 -18.75 8.47
C PHE A 184 1.26 -19.50 9.40
N HIS A 185 1.81 -20.20 10.40
CA HIS A 185 1.02 -20.87 11.45
C HIS A 185 0.12 -19.90 12.22
N SER A 186 0.49 -18.62 12.31
CA SER A 186 -0.39 -17.62 12.93
C SER A 186 -1.70 -17.42 12.15
N ILE A 187 -1.75 -17.81 10.88
CA ILE A 187 -2.91 -17.70 10.00
C ILE A 187 -3.58 -19.05 9.79
N ILE A 188 -2.84 -20.08 9.32
CA ILE A 188 -3.43 -21.37 8.94
C ILE A 188 -4.00 -22.16 10.12
N ASP A 189 -3.47 -21.97 11.32
CA ASP A 189 -3.96 -22.60 12.54
C ASP A 189 -5.13 -21.83 13.18
N SER A 190 -5.53 -20.71 12.57
CA SER A 190 -6.64 -19.88 13.01
C SER A 190 -7.86 -20.05 12.12
N PRO A 191 -9.10 -20.02 12.67
CA PRO A 191 -10.33 -19.97 11.87
C PRO A 191 -10.41 -18.72 10.98
N ASP A 192 -9.59 -17.69 11.26
CA ASP A 192 -9.52 -16.46 10.48
C ASP A 192 -9.06 -16.72 9.04
N CYS A 193 -8.22 -17.73 8.81
CA CYS A 193 -7.76 -18.08 7.47
C CYS A 193 -8.94 -18.36 6.53
N ALA A 194 -9.83 -19.26 6.89
CA ALA A 194 -10.97 -19.62 6.05
C ALA A 194 -11.98 -18.47 5.85
N THR A 195 -11.95 -17.47 6.73
CA THR A 195 -12.85 -16.31 6.68
C THR A 195 -12.28 -15.18 5.82
N HIS A 196 -10.94 -15.00 5.82
CA HIS A 196 -10.29 -13.84 5.24
C HIS A 196 -9.46 -14.17 3.99
N ASP A 197 -8.98 -15.40 3.86
CA ASP A 197 -8.26 -15.85 2.67
C ASP A 197 -9.22 -16.66 1.78
N VAL A 198 -9.75 -16.00 0.75
CA VAL A 198 -10.96 -16.41 0.05
C VAL A 198 -10.82 -16.33 -1.47
N PRO A 199 -11.68 -17.05 -2.24
CA PRO A 199 -11.71 -16.92 -3.70
C PRO A 199 -11.99 -15.50 -4.17
N LEU A 200 -11.36 -15.11 -5.29
CA LEU A 200 -11.48 -13.78 -5.88
C LEU A 200 -12.92 -13.38 -6.26
N ASP A 201 -13.80 -14.35 -6.55
CA ASP A 201 -15.19 -14.08 -6.90
C ASP A 201 -15.95 -13.38 -5.76
N ARG A 202 -15.53 -13.57 -4.50
CA ARG A 202 -16.06 -12.85 -3.34
C ARG A 202 -15.71 -11.38 -3.28
N LEU A 203 -14.71 -10.92 -4.03
CA LEU A 203 -14.32 -9.51 -4.06
C LEU A 203 -15.42 -8.62 -4.64
N GLY A 204 -16.08 -9.07 -5.70
CA GLY A 204 -17.16 -8.32 -6.33
C GLY A 204 -18.29 -7.96 -5.37
N PRO A 205 -18.96 -8.92 -4.76
CA PRO A 205 -19.96 -8.69 -3.72
C PRO A 205 -19.47 -7.77 -2.60
N ALA A 206 -18.27 -8.02 -2.04
CA ALA A 206 -17.72 -7.19 -0.97
C ALA A 206 -17.53 -5.71 -1.36
N LEU A 207 -17.14 -5.43 -2.61
CA LEU A 207 -17.03 -4.07 -3.14
C LEU A 207 -18.40 -3.39 -3.26
N ASP A 208 -19.42 -4.14 -3.68
CA ASP A 208 -20.77 -3.63 -3.93
C ASP A 208 -21.54 -3.39 -2.61
N ASP A 209 -21.42 -4.30 -1.65
CA ASP A 209 -22.07 -4.23 -0.34
C ASP A 209 -21.35 -3.31 0.65
N GLY A 210 -20.10 -2.91 0.33
CA GLY A 210 -19.31 -2.04 1.18
C GLY A 210 -18.73 -2.76 2.41
N THR A 211 -18.60 -4.07 2.36
CA THR A 211 -17.99 -4.91 3.41
C THR A 211 -16.49 -5.15 3.21
N ILE A 212 -15.90 -4.46 2.24
CA ILE A 212 -14.50 -4.61 1.86
C ILE A 212 -13.55 -4.32 3.05
N PRO A 213 -12.55 -5.17 3.29
CA PRO A 213 -11.58 -4.98 4.38
C PRO A 213 -10.73 -3.71 4.26
N ASN A 214 -10.04 -3.35 5.37
CA ASN A 214 -9.06 -2.25 5.37
C ASN A 214 -7.84 -2.56 4.50
N TYR A 215 -7.34 -3.80 4.54
CA TYR A 215 -6.26 -4.30 3.68
C TYR A 215 -6.77 -5.41 2.78
N VAL A 216 -6.53 -5.29 1.50
CA VAL A 216 -6.99 -6.22 0.45
C VAL A 216 -5.80 -6.60 -0.40
N PHE A 217 -5.44 -7.88 -0.38
CA PHE A 217 -4.38 -8.47 -1.21
C PHE A 217 -5.04 -9.32 -2.29
N ILE A 218 -4.71 -9.07 -3.54
CA ILE A 218 -5.35 -9.68 -4.71
C ILE A 218 -4.29 -10.34 -5.57
N THR A 219 -4.45 -11.63 -5.79
CA THR A 219 -3.58 -12.40 -6.68
C THR A 219 -4.42 -13.04 -7.78
N PRO A 220 -4.15 -12.72 -9.05
CA PRO A 220 -4.72 -13.44 -10.18
C PRO A 220 -4.22 -14.89 -10.23
N ASN A 221 -4.85 -15.72 -11.04
CA ASN A 221 -4.36 -17.06 -11.34
C ASN A 221 -3.16 -17.01 -12.29
N LEU A 222 -2.48 -18.15 -12.51
CA LEU A 222 -1.26 -18.27 -13.33
C LEU A 222 -1.41 -17.78 -14.78
N CYS A 223 -2.64 -17.70 -15.31
CA CYS A 223 -2.91 -17.11 -16.61
C CYS A 223 -3.00 -15.58 -16.57
N HIS A 224 -3.69 -15.06 -15.54
CA HIS A 224 -4.05 -13.66 -15.46
C HIS A 224 -3.03 -12.82 -14.67
N ASP A 225 -2.09 -13.43 -13.96
CA ASP A 225 -1.02 -12.74 -13.26
C ASP A 225 0.12 -12.28 -14.20
N GLY A 226 0.23 -12.88 -15.39
CA GLY A 226 1.28 -12.61 -16.37
C GLY A 226 2.33 -13.70 -16.47
N HIS A 227 2.30 -14.74 -15.61
CA HIS A 227 3.30 -15.81 -15.56
C HIS A 227 3.24 -16.68 -16.84
N ASP A 228 2.12 -17.38 -17.04
CA ASP A 228 1.99 -18.33 -18.12
C ASP A 228 1.76 -17.65 -19.48
N THR A 229 2.43 -18.16 -20.52
CA THR A 229 2.30 -17.70 -21.91
C THR A 229 2.63 -18.84 -22.87
N PRO A 230 1.66 -19.42 -23.61
CA PRO A 230 0.22 -19.26 -23.47
C PRO A 230 -0.31 -19.92 -22.17
N CYS A 231 -1.54 -19.59 -21.78
CA CYS A 231 -2.21 -20.25 -20.68
C CYS A 231 -2.63 -21.69 -21.02
N VAL A 232 -2.78 -22.53 -19.99
CA VAL A 232 -3.19 -23.95 -20.17
C VAL A 232 -4.57 -24.11 -20.81
N ASP A 233 -5.42 -23.09 -20.74
CA ASP A 233 -6.75 -23.05 -21.35
C ASP A 233 -6.77 -22.43 -22.75
N GLY A 234 -5.60 -22.10 -23.31
CA GLY A 234 -5.43 -21.52 -24.66
C GLY A 234 -5.59 -20.01 -24.75
N GLN A 235 -5.78 -19.30 -23.62
CA GLN A 235 -5.71 -17.84 -23.61
C GLN A 235 -4.28 -17.36 -23.89
N PRO A 236 -4.08 -16.10 -24.31
CA PRO A 236 -2.74 -15.58 -24.65
C PRO A 236 -1.75 -15.65 -23.49
N GLY A 237 -2.22 -15.41 -22.26
CA GLY A 237 -1.34 -15.31 -21.09
C GLY A 237 -0.49 -14.04 -21.10
N GLY A 238 0.54 -14.02 -20.28
CA GLY A 238 1.49 -12.92 -20.18
C GLY A 238 0.83 -11.58 -19.89
N LEU A 239 1.48 -10.50 -20.31
CA LEU A 239 0.99 -9.12 -20.10
C LEU A 239 -0.38 -8.85 -20.73
N GLU A 240 -0.78 -9.59 -21.78
CA GLU A 240 -2.10 -9.39 -22.41
C GLU A 240 -3.23 -9.84 -21.46
N SER A 241 -3.08 -11.01 -20.84
CA SER A 241 -4.06 -11.52 -19.88
C SER A 241 -4.04 -10.72 -18.56
N ALA A 242 -2.87 -10.30 -18.09
CA ALA A 242 -2.74 -9.42 -16.94
C ALA A 242 -3.43 -8.06 -17.16
N ASP A 243 -3.27 -7.46 -18.34
CA ASP A 243 -3.95 -6.20 -18.70
C ASP A 243 -5.49 -6.37 -18.77
N ALA A 244 -5.97 -7.50 -19.26
CA ALA A 244 -7.40 -7.83 -19.28
C ALA A 244 -7.96 -7.97 -17.87
N PHE A 245 -7.25 -8.67 -16.98
CA PHE A 245 -7.60 -8.76 -15.55
C PHE A 245 -7.69 -7.38 -14.91
N LEU A 246 -6.70 -6.53 -15.12
CA LEU A 246 -6.70 -5.16 -14.58
C LEU A 246 -7.86 -4.32 -15.15
N ARG A 247 -8.23 -4.47 -16.43
CA ARG A 247 -9.39 -3.80 -17.04
C ARG A 247 -10.70 -4.20 -16.38
N GLN A 248 -10.80 -5.43 -15.91
CA GLN A 248 -11.99 -5.92 -15.20
C GLN A 248 -12.05 -5.36 -13.78
N TRP A 249 -10.98 -5.50 -13.00
CA TRP A 249 -11.01 -5.28 -11.55
C TRP A 249 -10.72 -3.85 -11.12
N VAL A 250 -9.75 -3.16 -11.74
CA VAL A 250 -9.37 -1.80 -11.33
C VAL A 250 -10.54 -0.81 -11.41
N PRO A 251 -11.38 -0.78 -12.47
CA PRO A 251 -12.54 0.09 -12.50
C PRO A 251 -13.59 -0.25 -11.43
N ARG A 252 -13.76 -1.54 -11.08
CA ARG A 252 -14.69 -1.96 -10.01
C ARG A 252 -14.21 -1.47 -8.65
N ILE A 253 -12.92 -1.70 -8.32
CA ILE A 253 -12.30 -1.21 -7.09
C ILE A 253 -12.43 0.31 -6.99
N ARG A 254 -12.08 1.05 -8.04
CA ARG A 254 -12.13 2.53 -8.06
C ARG A 254 -13.55 3.09 -7.92
N ARG A 255 -14.59 2.35 -8.35
CA ARG A 255 -15.99 2.76 -8.14
C ARG A 255 -16.51 2.45 -6.75
N SER A 256 -15.88 1.56 -5.99
CA SER A 256 -16.31 1.20 -4.65
C SER A 256 -16.30 2.40 -3.70
N ARG A 257 -17.11 2.30 -2.64
CA ARG A 257 -17.12 3.32 -1.57
C ARG A 257 -15.78 3.36 -0.84
N ALA A 258 -15.18 2.21 -0.56
CA ALA A 258 -13.91 2.06 0.12
C ALA A 258 -12.80 2.85 -0.57
N TYR A 259 -12.66 2.68 -1.90
CA TYR A 259 -11.67 3.44 -2.67
C TYR A 259 -11.99 4.95 -2.69
N ARG A 260 -13.25 5.34 -2.94
CA ARG A 260 -13.64 6.75 -3.04
C ARG A 260 -13.53 7.52 -1.72
N ASP A 261 -13.65 6.84 -0.58
CA ASP A 261 -13.54 7.44 0.75
C ASP A 261 -12.09 7.55 1.25
N GLY A 262 -11.12 7.39 0.36
CA GLY A 262 -9.69 7.55 0.63
C GLY A 262 -8.93 6.23 0.50
N GLY A 263 -9.22 5.44 -0.52
CA GLY A 263 -8.48 4.22 -0.82
C GLY A 263 -7.16 4.49 -1.54
N LEU A 264 -6.25 3.53 -1.42
CA LEU A 264 -5.03 3.38 -2.20
C LEU A 264 -5.09 2.04 -2.92
N LEU A 265 -4.90 2.06 -4.24
CA LEU A 265 -4.71 0.86 -5.03
C LEU A 265 -3.27 0.84 -5.57
N ILE A 266 -2.57 -0.24 -5.32
CA ILE A 266 -1.21 -0.51 -5.77
C ILE A 266 -1.28 -1.67 -6.75
N VAL A 267 -0.64 -1.52 -7.91
CA VAL A 267 -0.44 -2.59 -8.90
C VAL A 267 1.07 -2.71 -9.10
N THR A 268 1.60 -3.88 -8.85
CA THR A 268 3.03 -4.18 -9.04
C THR A 268 3.22 -5.62 -9.50
N PHE A 269 4.44 -5.99 -9.77
CA PHE A 269 4.87 -7.38 -10.02
C PHE A 269 5.71 -7.85 -8.83
N ASP A 270 5.76 -9.14 -8.62
CA ASP A 270 6.57 -9.78 -7.59
C ASP A 270 8.05 -9.64 -7.90
N GLU A 271 8.45 -10.07 -9.09
CA GLU A 271 9.82 -10.01 -9.57
C GLU A 271 9.90 -9.67 -11.06
N SER A 272 11.11 -9.37 -11.52
CA SER A 272 11.46 -9.18 -12.93
C SER A 272 11.56 -10.54 -13.63
N GLY A 273 11.28 -10.58 -14.93
CA GLY A 273 11.41 -11.81 -15.72
C GLY A 273 12.87 -12.19 -16.02
N SER A 274 13.80 -11.23 -15.96
CA SER A 274 15.20 -11.46 -16.36
C SER A 274 16.23 -10.68 -15.54
N GLY A 275 15.84 -9.58 -14.92
CA GLY A 275 16.74 -8.71 -14.15
C GLY A 275 16.90 -9.20 -12.71
N ALA A 276 18.08 -9.02 -12.12
CA ALA A 276 18.39 -9.36 -10.74
C ALA A 276 18.96 -8.16 -9.97
N ASP A 277 18.63 -6.94 -10.43
CA ASP A 277 18.99 -5.70 -9.74
C ASP A 277 18.30 -5.63 -8.37
N ALA A 278 19.00 -5.04 -7.41
CA ALA A 278 18.50 -4.81 -6.07
C ALA A 278 18.46 -3.33 -5.74
N CYS A 279 17.56 -2.97 -4.86
CA CYS A 279 17.63 -1.70 -4.15
C CYS A 279 17.37 -1.87 -2.66
N CYS A 280 17.80 -0.87 -1.93
CA CYS A 280 17.32 -0.62 -0.57
C CYS A 280 17.79 -1.71 0.42
N VAL A 281 16.87 -2.26 1.24
CA VAL A 281 17.18 -3.35 2.17
C VAL A 281 17.18 -4.68 1.42
N GLN A 282 18.25 -5.45 1.57
CA GLN A 282 18.47 -6.75 0.92
C GLN A 282 19.10 -7.78 1.88
N ASP A 283 18.87 -7.63 3.17
CA ASP A 283 19.35 -8.60 4.15
C ASP A 283 18.68 -9.97 3.94
N ALA A 284 19.47 -11.02 3.86
CA ALA A 284 19.01 -12.39 3.70
C ALA A 284 19.73 -13.32 4.69
N PRO A 285 19.31 -13.35 5.96
CA PRO A 285 20.07 -14.04 7.02
C PRO A 285 20.12 -15.57 6.85
N ASN A 286 19.21 -16.14 6.05
CA ASN A 286 19.09 -17.59 5.87
C ASN A 286 19.67 -18.11 4.55
N THR A 287 20.17 -17.22 3.69
CA THR A 287 20.78 -17.60 2.41
C THR A 287 21.93 -16.66 2.07
N PRO A 288 23.00 -17.14 1.45
CA PRO A 288 24.11 -16.30 1.02
C PRO A 288 23.77 -15.40 -0.18
N ASN A 289 22.65 -15.68 -0.87
CA ASN A 289 22.23 -14.97 -2.07
C ASN A 289 20.75 -14.56 -1.96
N ALA A 290 20.49 -13.29 -1.68
CA ALA A 290 19.13 -12.76 -1.59
C ALA A 290 18.39 -12.84 -2.94
N GLY A 291 19.10 -12.71 -4.06
CA GLY A 291 18.53 -12.79 -5.40
C GLY A 291 18.08 -14.19 -5.83
N GLY A 292 18.32 -15.23 -5.03
CA GLY A 292 17.87 -16.58 -5.35
C GLY A 292 18.68 -17.27 -6.47
N PRO A 293 18.03 -18.13 -7.27
CA PRO A 293 18.71 -18.88 -8.32
C PRO A 293 19.18 -18.01 -9.49
N THR A 294 18.58 -16.88 -9.74
CA THR A 294 19.02 -15.93 -10.76
C THR A 294 20.25 -15.17 -10.24
N PRO A 295 21.37 -15.17 -10.98
CA PRO A 295 22.57 -14.46 -10.54
C PRO A 295 22.31 -12.96 -10.37
N GLY A 296 22.47 -12.46 -9.15
CA GLY A 296 22.27 -11.04 -8.79
C GLY A 296 21.90 -10.84 -7.33
N ALA A 297 21.62 -9.60 -6.95
CA ALA A 297 21.43 -9.25 -5.55
C ALA A 297 19.94 -9.14 -5.14
N GLY A 298 19.01 -9.18 -6.08
CA GLY A 298 17.58 -9.00 -5.81
C GLY A 298 16.68 -9.57 -6.90
N GLY A 299 15.40 -9.21 -6.85
CA GLY A 299 14.36 -9.66 -7.78
C GLY A 299 14.17 -8.76 -9.01
N GLY A 300 15.10 -7.84 -9.28
CA GLY A 300 15.07 -6.97 -10.44
C GLY A 300 14.06 -5.83 -10.39
N ARG A 301 14.11 -4.95 -11.40
CA ARG A 301 13.27 -3.76 -11.50
C ARG A 301 11.92 -4.07 -12.16
N VAL A 302 10.83 -3.92 -11.41
CA VAL A 302 9.47 -4.24 -11.86
C VAL A 302 8.57 -3.01 -12.04
N GLY A 303 8.76 -1.97 -11.25
CA GLY A 303 7.89 -0.80 -11.21
C GLY A 303 6.60 -1.03 -10.43
N ALA A 304 5.94 0.06 -10.04
CA ALA A 304 4.63 0.00 -9.40
C ALA A 304 3.77 1.20 -9.81
N VAL A 305 2.46 1.00 -9.98
CA VAL A 305 1.49 2.07 -10.22
C VAL A 305 0.61 2.24 -9.01
N LEU A 306 0.57 3.44 -8.47
CA LEU A 306 -0.26 3.82 -7.33
C LEU A 306 -1.43 4.69 -7.79
N LEU A 307 -2.65 4.27 -7.47
CA LEU A 307 -3.86 5.03 -7.73
C LEU A 307 -4.51 5.42 -6.39
N SER A 308 -4.62 6.70 -6.14
CA SER A 308 -5.25 7.22 -4.92
C SER A 308 -5.62 8.69 -5.11
N PRO A 309 -6.61 9.19 -4.35
CA PRO A 309 -6.77 10.64 -4.21
C PRO A 309 -5.54 11.35 -3.62
N TYR A 310 -4.63 10.63 -3.02
CA TYR A 310 -3.45 11.16 -2.32
C TYR A 310 -2.17 11.15 -3.14
N VAL A 311 -2.17 10.56 -4.33
CA VAL A 311 -1.06 10.62 -5.28
C VAL A 311 -1.34 11.64 -6.39
N LYS A 312 -0.31 12.19 -7.00
CA LYS A 312 -0.45 13.13 -8.11
C LYS A 312 -0.59 12.35 -9.42
N ARG A 313 -1.73 12.49 -10.07
CA ARG A 313 -2.01 11.81 -11.35
C ARG A 313 -0.99 12.17 -12.42
N GLY A 314 -0.55 11.16 -13.17
CA GLY A 314 0.41 11.29 -14.25
C GLY A 314 1.79 11.75 -13.78
N SER A 315 2.13 11.51 -12.51
CA SER A 315 3.46 11.77 -11.99
C SER A 315 4.32 10.52 -11.97
N VAL A 316 5.62 10.76 -11.87
CA VAL A 316 6.65 9.74 -11.80
C VAL A 316 7.50 9.99 -10.57
N VAL A 317 7.82 8.95 -9.83
CA VAL A 317 8.71 8.96 -8.68
C VAL A 317 9.89 8.04 -8.98
N ASN A 318 11.09 8.60 -8.88
CA ASN A 318 12.34 7.88 -9.13
C ASN A 318 13.06 7.45 -7.84
N THR A 319 12.44 7.67 -6.69
CA THR A 319 12.98 7.18 -5.41
C THR A 319 12.96 5.65 -5.43
N PRO A 320 14.08 5.00 -5.08
CA PRO A 320 14.11 3.55 -5.01
C PRO A 320 13.24 3.01 -3.88
N TYR A 321 12.45 1.98 -4.16
CA TYR A 321 11.57 1.24 -3.26
C TYR A 321 11.58 -0.25 -3.61
N ASN A 322 11.20 -1.11 -2.68
CA ASN A 322 11.02 -2.56 -2.89
C ASN A 322 9.81 -3.08 -2.09
N HIS A 323 9.63 -4.40 -2.03
CA HIS A 323 8.50 -5.01 -1.32
C HIS A 323 8.51 -4.74 0.18
N TYR A 324 9.68 -4.62 0.82
CA TYR A 324 9.74 -4.18 2.22
C TYR A 324 9.27 -2.72 2.39
N SER A 325 9.51 -1.88 1.38
CA SER A 325 9.00 -0.50 1.36
C SER A 325 7.48 -0.46 1.22
N LEU A 326 6.89 -1.39 0.45
CA LEU A 326 5.44 -1.53 0.31
C LEU A 326 4.79 -1.93 1.64
N LEU A 327 5.32 -2.97 2.30
CA LEU A 327 4.86 -3.40 3.61
C LEU A 327 4.97 -2.25 4.62
N ARG A 328 6.16 -1.63 4.73
CA ARG A 328 6.38 -0.48 5.60
C ARG A 328 5.39 0.65 5.37
N SER A 329 5.10 0.96 4.11
CA SER A 329 4.15 2.01 3.76
C SER A 329 2.74 1.69 4.21
N THR A 330 2.33 0.43 4.07
CA THR A 330 1.02 -0.05 4.51
C THR A 330 0.90 -0.02 6.03
N GLU A 331 1.95 -0.44 6.73
CA GLU A 331 2.04 -0.37 8.19
C GLU A 331 1.97 1.08 8.69
N ASP A 332 2.73 1.99 8.08
CA ASP A 332 2.69 3.42 8.42
C ASP A 332 1.29 4.03 8.24
N LEU A 333 0.56 3.67 7.17
CA LEU A 333 -0.81 4.13 6.90
C LEU A 333 -1.79 3.68 7.98
N PHE A 334 -1.64 2.46 8.48
CA PHE A 334 -2.49 1.91 9.54
C PHE A 334 -1.94 2.16 10.94
N GLY A 335 -0.76 2.78 11.08
CA GLY A 335 -0.09 3.04 12.36
C GLY A 335 0.31 1.76 13.08
N LEU A 336 0.78 0.77 12.34
CA LEU A 336 1.31 -0.51 12.84
C LEU A 336 2.81 -0.39 13.14
N THR A 337 3.33 -1.29 13.94
CA THR A 337 4.79 -1.40 14.16
C THR A 337 5.39 -2.16 12.99
N PRO A 338 6.43 -1.65 12.31
CA PRO A 338 7.00 -2.35 11.15
C PRO A 338 7.54 -3.74 11.49
N LEU A 339 7.22 -4.71 10.63
CA LEU A 339 7.64 -6.11 10.74
C LEU A 339 8.97 -6.34 10.01
N GLY A 340 9.77 -7.23 10.55
CA GLY A 340 10.95 -7.75 9.88
C GLY A 340 11.80 -6.66 9.23
N LEU A 341 12.22 -6.88 7.99
CA LEU A 341 13.04 -5.93 7.22
C LEU A 341 12.28 -4.66 6.79
N ALA A 342 10.95 -4.64 6.86
CA ALA A 342 10.19 -3.42 6.66
C ALA A 342 10.54 -2.34 7.71
N ALA A 343 11.00 -2.73 8.90
CA ALA A 343 11.49 -1.80 9.92
C ALA A 343 12.71 -1.00 9.47
N LYS A 344 13.54 -1.57 8.60
CA LYS A 344 14.73 -0.89 8.01
C LYS A 344 14.41 -0.18 6.70
N ALA A 345 13.29 -0.52 6.05
CA ALA A 345 12.93 0.02 4.76
C ALA A 345 12.37 1.43 4.85
N LYS A 346 12.61 2.21 3.80
CA LYS A 346 11.96 3.52 3.61
C LYS A 346 10.53 3.30 3.11
N GLY A 347 9.55 3.79 3.87
CA GLY A 347 8.16 3.84 3.40
C GLY A 347 7.91 4.96 2.39
N PHE A 348 6.77 4.90 1.70
CA PHE A 348 6.33 5.92 0.76
C PHE A 348 6.10 7.24 1.50
N GLY A 349 6.83 8.27 1.09
CA GLY A 349 6.85 9.56 1.76
C GLY A 349 6.08 10.66 1.01
N ALA A 350 6.48 11.90 1.26
CA ALA A 350 5.90 13.08 0.62
C ALA A 350 6.19 13.19 -0.88
N ASP A 351 7.14 12.44 -1.38
CA ASP A 351 7.45 12.28 -2.81
C ASP A 351 6.35 11.49 -3.53
N VAL A 352 5.74 10.51 -2.85
CA VAL A 352 4.61 9.69 -3.33
C VAL A 352 3.27 10.35 -2.95
N TYR A 353 3.07 10.68 -1.68
CA TYR A 353 1.80 11.25 -1.20
C TYR A 353 1.73 12.76 -1.41
N ASN A 354 1.85 13.21 -2.64
CA ASN A 354 1.88 14.63 -3.03
C ASN A 354 0.64 15.10 -3.81
N GLY A 355 -0.36 14.24 -3.92
CA GLY A 355 -1.56 14.47 -4.71
C GLY A 355 -2.54 15.49 -4.14
N PRO A 356 -3.44 16.00 -4.97
CA PRO A 356 -4.52 16.90 -4.55
C PRO A 356 -5.67 16.13 -3.89
N ALA A 357 -5.39 15.41 -2.86
CA ALA A 357 -6.18 14.42 -2.15
C ALA A 357 -7.67 14.76 -1.86
N CYS A 358 -8.08 16.03 -2.04
CA CYS A 358 -9.42 16.47 -1.70
C CYS A 358 -10.36 16.62 -2.89
N PHE A 359 -9.87 16.35 -4.11
CA PHE A 359 -10.59 16.66 -5.34
C PHE A 359 -11.53 15.55 -5.85
N ASN A 360 -11.41 14.33 -5.36
CA ASN A 360 -12.16 13.18 -5.88
C ASN A 360 -13.46 12.86 -5.12
N ARG A 361 -13.87 13.68 -4.16
CA ARG A 361 -15.27 13.61 -3.67
C ARG A 361 -16.19 14.35 -4.64
N PRO A 362 -17.36 13.80 -4.98
CA PRO A 362 -18.39 14.62 -5.61
C PRO A 362 -18.61 15.84 -4.72
N LEU A 363 -18.25 17.01 -5.23
CA LEU A 363 -18.61 18.25 -4.59
C LEU A 363 -20.14 18.30 -4.51
N PRO A 364 -20.72 18.85 -3.44
CA PRO A 364 -22.17 19.08 -3.40
C PRO A 364 -22.61 19.75 -4.69
N ARG A 365 -23.74 19.31 -5.27
CA ARG A 365 -24.30 19.93 -6.49
C ARG A 365 -24.31 21.45 -6.32
N GLY A 366 -23.66 22.18 -7.24
CA GLY A 366 -23.51 23.64 -7.21
C GLY A 366 -22.11 24.18 -6.90
N SER A 367 -21.11 23.35 -6.56
CA SER A 367 -19.72 23.80 -6.47
C SER A 367 -19.04 23.67 -7.84
N GLY A 368 -18.65 24.78 -8.44
CA GLY A 368 -17.87 24.81 -9.68
C GLY A 368 -16.53 24.08 -9.53
N ALA A 369 -15.94 23.65 -10.66
CA ALA A 369 -14.63 22.99 -10.69
C ALA A 369 -13.59 23.81 -9.91
N LEU A 370 -12.84 23.15 -9.00
CA LEU A 370 -11.83 23.82 -8.21
C LEU A 370 -10.69 24.30 -9.13
N ARG A 371 -10.43 25.62 -9.11
CA ARG A 371 -9.36 26.21 -9.91
C ARG A 371 -7.98 25.77 -9.42
N ARG A 372 -7.01 25.69 -10.32
CA ARG A 372 -5.59 25.47 -9.97
C ARG A 372 -5.18 26.46 -8.87
N GLY A 373 -4.73 25.94 -7.72
CA GLY A 373 -4.24 26.75 -6.61
C GLY A 373 -5.20 26.97 -5.45
N THR A 374 -6.43 26.43 -5.51
CA THR A 374 -7.38 26.46 -4.39
C THR A 374 -6.79 25.87 -3.11
N LEU A 375 -6.89 26.58 -1.99
CA LEU A 375 -6.42 26.12 -0.68
C LEU A 375 -7.53 25.41 0.12
N VAL A 376 -8.79 25.81 -0.08
CA VAL A 376 -9.96 25.29 0.63
C VAL A 376 -10.88 24.54 -0.31
N ALA A 377 -10.96 23.22 -0.19
CA ALA A 377 -11.83 22.38 -1.02
C ALA A 377 -13.32 22.66 -0.77
N GLY A 378 -13.71 22.91 0.47
CA GLY A 378 -15.10 23.21 0.79
C GLY A 378 -15.28 23.67 2.23
N VAL A 379 -16.41 24.36 2.45
CA VAL A 379 -16.91 24.70 3.78
C VAL A 379 -18.37 24.27 3.84
N ARG A 380 -18.67 23.35 4.76
CA ARG A 380 -20.05 22.88 5.01
C ARG A 380 -20.53 23.40 6.36
N ARG A 381 -21.75 23.91 6.38
CA ARG A 381 -22.44 24.31 7.60
C ARG A 381 -23.47 23.26 8.00
N VAL A 382 -23.50 22.92 9.29
CA VAL A 382 -24.61 22.18 9.91
C VAL A 382 -24.90 22.87 11.25
N GLY A 383 -26.03 23.58 11.34
CA GLY A 383 -26.34 24.43 12.49
C GLY A 383 -25.22 25.43 12.77
N ARG A 384 -24.60 25.31 13.94
CA ARG A 384 -23.51 26.18 14.41
C ARG A 384 -22.11 25.55 14.23
N ARG A 385 -22.02 24.47 13.50
CA ARG A 385 -20.75 23.81 13.16
C ARG A 385 -20.38 24.11 11.72
N LEU A 386 -19.16 24.60 11.51
CA LEU A 386 -18.55 24.74 10.19
C LEU A 386 -17.51 23.63 10.03
N THR A 387 -17.69 22.79 9.05
CA THR A 387 -16.68 21.80 8.65
C THR A 387 -15.93 22.34 7.44
N ILE A 388 -14.63 22.54 7.63
CA ILE A 388 -13.70 23.05 6.63
C ILE A 388 -12.93 21.88 6.07
N THR A 389 -12.93 21.69 4.76
CA THR A 389 -12.10 20.68 4.08
C THR A 389 -11.01 21.42 3.31
N MET A 390 -9.78 21.04 3.53
CA MET A 390 -8.61 21.65 2.88
C MET A 390 -8.31 20.95 1.55
N ALA A 391 -8.01 21.72 0.51
CA ALA A 391 -7.45 21.22 -0.74
C ALA A 391 -5.93 21.10 -0.67
N ARG A 392 -5.28 21.98 0.08
CA ARG A 392 -3.82 22.03 0.31
C ARG A 392 -3.51 22.39 1.73
N SER A 393 -2.33 22.00 2.21
CA SER A 393 -1.84 22.42 3.52
C SER A 393 -1.73 23.95 3.60
N ALA A 394 -2.39 24.55 4.58
CA ALA A 394 -2.40 26.00 4.75
C ALA A 394 -2.55 26.39 6.22
N ARG A 395 -2.11 27.59 6.59
CA ARG A 395 -2.50 28.21 7.84
C ARG A 395 -3.94 28.73 7.68
N VAL A 396 -4.85 28.25 8.52
CA VAL A 396 -6.26 28.59 8.45
C VAL A 396 -6.64 29.41 9.68
N THR A 397 -7.31 30.54 9.45
CA THR A 397 -7.93 31.36 10.49
C THR A 397 -9.41 31.46 10.22
N VAL A 398 -10.25 31.19 11.20
CA VAL A 398 -11.69 31.40 11.15
C VAL A 398 -12.09 32.47 12.16
N ARG A 399 -12.78 33.50 11.69
CA ARG A 399 -13.37 34.55 12.53
C ARG A 399 -14.90 34.50 12.43
N ALA A 400 -15.53 34.51 13.57
CA ALA A 400 -17.00 34.63 13.72
C ALA A 400 -17.36 36.08 13.96
N HIS A 401 -18.34 36.60 13.20
CA HIS A 401 -18.80 37.97 13.27
C HIS A 401 -20.29 38.04 13.64
N GLY A 402 -20.65 38.87 14.58
CA GLY A 402 -22.02 39.15 15.00
C GLY A 402 -22.23 40.65 15.29
N ARG A 403 -23.41 41.04 15.81
CA ARG A 403 -23.61 42.42 16.25
C ARG A 403 -22.66 42.73 17.40
N GLY A 404 -21.75 43.70 17.21
CA GLY A 404 -20.82 44.18 18.22
C GLY A 404 -19.65 43.26 18.54
N PHE A 405 -19.42 42.15 17.80
CA PHE A 405 -18.24 41.30 18.04
C PHE A 405 -17.63 40.74 16.77
N SER A 406 -16.29 40.52 16.87
CA SER A 406 -15.52 39.72 15.91
C SER A 406 -14.54 38.84 16.69
N ARG A 407 -14.72 37.53 16.69
CA ARG A 407 -13.91 36.60 17.49
C ARG A 407 -13.25 35.56 16.62
N ARG A 408 -11.95 35.33 16.82
CA ARG A 408 -11.22 34.24 16.21
C ARG A 408 -11.60 32.92 16.90
N VAL A 409 -12.11 31.94 16.13
CA VAL A 409 -12.58 30.63 16.62
C VAL A 409 -11.68 29.48 16.18
N LEU A 410 -10.81 29.72 15.18
CA LEU A 410 -9.76 28.80 14.76
C LEU A 410 -8.55 29.60 14.29
N ALA A 411 -7.33 29.15 14.63
CA ALA A 411 -6.09 29.61 14.02
C ALA A 411 -5.04 28.50 14.16
N ARG A 412 -4.86 27.71 13.13
CA ARG A 412 -3.83 26.67 13.08
C ARG A 412 -3.47 26.29 11.64
N ARG A 413 -2.36 25.58 11.45
CA ARG A 413 -2.07 24.92 10.19
C ARG A 413 -2.95 23.68 10.06
N LEU A 414 -3.58 23.53 8.90
CA LEU A 414 -4.32 22.34 8.52
C LEU A 414 -3.62 21.69 7.33
N ALA A 415 -3.43 20.38 7.39
CA ALA A 415 -2.87 19.62 6.30
C ALA A 415 -3.83 19.56 5.10
N ALA A 416 -3.32 19.24 3.93
CA ALA A 416 -4.17 18.91 2.77
C ALA A 416 -5.17 17.83 3.17
N CYS A 417 -6.38 17.91 2.62
CA CYS A 417 -7.49 16.98 2.88
C CYS A 417 -7.97 16.87 4.32
N HIS A 418 -7.33 17.57 5.24
CA HIS A 418 -7.78 17.61 6.62
C HIS A 418 -9.15 18.28 6.74
N ARG A 419 -10.04 17.68 7.54
CA ARG A 419 -11.31 18.27 7.93
C ARG A 419 -11.19 18.85 9.33
N ALA A 420 -11.47 20.14 9.47
CA ALA A 420 -11.58 20.78 10.78
C ALA A 420 -13.02 21.17 11.00
N THR A 421 -13.58 20.78 12.14
CA THR A 421 -14.91 21.25 12.56
C THR A 421 -14.75 22.31 13.65
N VAL A 422 -15.38 23.45 13.42
CA VAL A 422 -15.37 24.60 14.33
C VAL A 422 -16.79 24.93 14.76
N ARG A 423 -17.00 25.10 16.05
CA ARG A 423 -18.27 25.61 16.60
C ARG A 423 -18.21 27.14 16.65
N VAL A 424 -19.19 27.81 16.06
CA VAL A 424 -19.29 29.27 16.10
C VAL A 424 -20.23 29.73 17.22
N PRO A 425 -19.98 30.90 17.85
CA PRO A 425 -20.81 31.45 18.93
C PRO A 425 -22.29 31.68 18.53
N ALA A 426 -23.18 31.77 19.50
CA ALA A 426 -24.63 31.84 19.31
C ALA A 426 -25.09 33.00 18.44
N ARG A 427 -24.50 34.13 18.60
CA ARG A 427 -24.92 35.40 17.93
C ARG A 427 -24.13 35.68 16.65
N THR A 428 -23.42 34.63 16.09
CA THR A 428 -22.65 34.77 14.85
C THR A 428 -23.59 34.88 13.67
N ARG A 429 -23.46 35.93 12.88
CA ARG A 429 -24.23 36.17 11.64
C ARG A 429 -23.48 35.71 10.40
N ARG A 430 -22.14 35.79 10.43
CA ARG A 430 -21.25 35.32 9.37
C ARG A 430 -19.95 34.82 9.94
N ALA A 431 -19.29 33.94 9.23
CA ALA A 431 -17.90 33.54 9.52
C ALA A 431 -17.03 33.81 8.29
N THR A 432 -15.86 34.38 8.51
CA THR A 432 -14.82 34.50 7.49
C THR A 432 -13.73 33.45 7.77
N LEU A 433 -13.31 32.77 6.70
CA LEU A 433 -12.22 31.82 6.69
C LEU A 433 -11.12 32.36 5.80
N ASP A 434 -9.94 32.52 6.35
CA ASP A 434 -8.72 32.91 5.63
C ASP A 434 -7.76 31.72 5.62
N ALA A 435 -7.34 31.26 4.44
CA ALA A 435 -6.32 30.24 4.25
C ALA A 435 -5.09 30.84 3.56
N VAL A 436 -3.89 30.60 4.11
CA VAL A 436 -2.64 31.16 3.58
C VAL A 436 -1.58 30.06 3.46
N ALA A 437 -0.99 29.92 2.28
CA ALA A 437 0.12 29.01 2.00
C ALA A 437 0.94 29.46 0.79
N GLY A 438 2.25 29.46 0.90
CA GLY A 438 3.19 29.72 -0.20
C GLY A 438 2.89 31.00 -0.99
N GLY A 439 2.68 32.13 -0.30
CA GLY A 439 2.34 33.42 -0.91
C GLY A 439 0.91 33.53 -1.45
N ARG A 440 0.08 32.50 -1.31
CA ARG A 440 -1.33 32.48 -1.71
C ARG A 440 -2.25 32.77 -0.54
N HIS A 441 -3.29 33.53 -0.77
CA HIS A 441 -4.34 33.83 0.19
C HIS A 441 -5.72 33.53 -0.42
N GLU A 442 -6.51 32.74 0.26
CA GLU A 442 -7.90 32.45 -0.11
C GLU A 442 -8.84 32.82 1.04
N ARG A 443 -9.82 33.66 0.75
CA ARG A 443 -10.86 34.05 1.71
C ARG A 443 -12.21 33.49 1.30
N ARG A 444 -12.91 32.91 2.26
CA ARG A 444 -14.31 32.49 2.11
C ARG A 444 -15.18 33.09 3.22
N THR A 445 -16.38 33.48 2.84
CA THR A 445 -17.40 33.99 3.78
C THR A 445 -18.61 33.05 3.79
N VAL A 446 -19.07 32.68 4.98
CA VAL A 446 -20.22 31.81 5.21
C VAL A 446 -21.25 32.58 6.02
N GLY A 447 -22.44 32.77 5.45
CA GLY A 447 -23.61 33.31 6.17
C GLY A 447 -24.09 32.27 7.21
N LEU A 448 -24.50 32.78 8.37
CA LEU A 448 -24.97 32.00 9.50
C LEU A 448 -26.34 32.47 10.02
N GLY A 449 -26.84 33.52 9.40
CA GLY A 449 -28.17 34.11 9.68
C GLY A 449 -29.32 33.22 9.27
#